data_8beaa412b3056b02cb7fd351ceee318b
#
_entry.id   8beaa412b3056b02cb7fd351ceee318b
#
_cell.length_a   1.000
_cell.length_b   1.000
_cell.length_c   1.000
_cell.angle_alpha   90.00
_cell.angle_beta   90.00
_cell.angle_gamma   90.00
#
_symmetry.space_group_name_H-M   'P 1'
#
loop_
_entity.id
_entity.type
_entity.pdbx_description
1 polymer ?
#
loop_
_entity_poly.entity_id
_entity_poly.type
_entity_poly.pdbx_seq_one_letter_code
_entity_poly.pdbx_strand_id
1 'polypeptide(L)'
;MAKKSKIAKNEQRKVIVERYAEKRRELKKALVDPKGTDESREAARKALQKLPRDASPARVRSRDAIDGRPRGVLSKYGISRVRFRNMAHRGELPGITKSSW
;
A
#
# COMPACT_ATOMS: atom_id res chain seq x y z
N MET A 1 -12.95 6.92 13.16
CA MET A 1 -13.06 5.62 12.47
C MET A 1 -13.21 5.83 10.97
N ALA A 2 -12.58 4.96 10.19
CA ALA A 2 -12.74 5.00 8.73
C ALA A 2 -14.07 4.36 8.32
N LYS A 3 -14.66 4.88 7.24
CA LYS A 3 -15.86 4.26 6.66
C LYS A 3 -15.53 2.88 6.09
N LYS A 4 -16.44 1.93 6.25
CA LYS A 4 -16.30 0.57 5.72
C LYS A 4 -16.04 0.56 4.21
N SER A 5 -16.66 1.49 3.45
CA SER A 5 -16.45 1.65 2.03
C SER A 5 -15.00 1.99 1.68
N LYS A 6 -14.34 2.78 2.49
CA LYS A 6 -12.91 3.15 2.28
C LYS A 6 -11.99 1.97 2.54
N ILE A 7 -12.30 1.16 3.55
CA ILE A 7 -11.55 -0.07 3.85
C ILE A 7 -11.70 -1.07 2.70
N ALA A 8 -12.93 -1.29 2.25
CA ALA A 8 -13.23 -2.18 1.11
C ALA A 8 -12.54 -1.73 -0.17
N LYS A 9 -12.54 -0.42 -0.45
CA LYS A 9 -11.85 0.13 -1.61
C LYS A 9 -10.34 -0.08 -1.56
N ASN A 10 -9.75 0.05 -0.39
CA ASN A 10 -8.32 -0.22 -0.19
C ASN A 10 -7.97 -1.69 -0.47
N GLU A 11 -8.80 -2.62 -0.02
CA GLU A 11 -8.62 -4.04 -0.31
C GLU A 11 -8.75 -4.35 -1.81
N GLN A 12 -9.70 -3.73 -2.49
CA GLN A 12 -9.84 -3.83 -3.95
C GLN A 12 -8.58 -3.32 -4.66
N ARG A 13 -8.02 -2.21 -4.20
CA ARG A 13 -6.77 -1.66 -4.77
C ARG A 13 -5.60 -2.62 -4.60
N LYS A 14 -5.48 -3.29 -3.46
CA LYS A 14 -4.45 -4.30 -3.23
C LYS A 14 -4.52 -5.42 -4.27
N VAL A 15 -5.72 -5.93 -4.52
CA VAL A 15 -5.95 -7.00 -5.51
C VAL A 15 -5.58 -6.52 -6.92
N ILE A 16 -6.00 -5.31 -7.30
CA ILE A 16 -5.71 -4.75 -8.61
C ILE A 16 -4.21 -4.50 -8.79
N VAL A 17 -3.54 -3.97 -7.79
CA VAL A 17 -2.09 -3.74 -7.79
C VAL A 17 -1.34 -5.05 -7.99
N GLU A 18 -1.71 -6.09 -7.28
CA GLU A 18 -1.11 -7.41 -7.40
C GLU A 18 -1.31 -8.00 -8.80
N ARG A 19 -2.52 -7.87 -9.35
CA ARG A 19 -2.86 -8.35 -10.71
C ARG A 19 -1.98 -7.72 -11.79
N TYR A 20 -1.71 -6.43 -11.68
CA TYR A 20 -0.95 -5.68 -12.69
C TYR A 20 0.53 -5.48 -12.34
N ALA A 21 0.99 -6.04 -11.21
CA ALA A 21 2.36 -5.82 -10.71
C ALA A 21 3.43 -6.26 -11.71
N GLU A 22 3.27 -7.44 -12.28
CA GLU A 22 4.24 -8.01 -13.21
C GLU A 22 4.26 -7.25 -14.54
N LYS A 23 3.09 -7.00 -15.10
CA LYS A 23 2.94 -6.22 -16.34
C LYS A 23 3.53 -4.81 -16.18
N ARG A 24 3.29 -4.17 -15.06
CA ARG A 24 3.84 -2.86 -14.75
C ARG A 24 5.37 -2.89 -14.63
N ARG A 25 5.91 -3.93 -14.04
CA ARG A 25 7.37 -4.14 -13.92
C ARG A 25 8.03 -4.27 -15.30
N GLU A 26 7.44 -5.09 -16.17
CA GLU A 26 7.92 -5.29 -17.54
C GLU A 26 7.91 -3.99 -18.34
N LEU A 27 6.82 -3.23 -18.26
CA LEU A 27 6.69 -1.95 -18.96
C LEU A 27 7.70 -0.91 -18.45
N LYS A 28 7.97 -0.89 -17.15
CA LYS A 28 9.00 -0.01 -16.57
C LYS A 28 10.40 -0.39 -17.05
N LYS A 29 10.70 -1.67 -17.15
CA LYS A 29 11.98 -2.14 -17.70
C LYS A 29 12.13 -1.74 -19.17
N ALA A 30 11.07 -1.91 -19.96
CA ALA A 30 11.09 -1.52 -21.37
C ALA A 30 11.29 -0.01 -21.55
N LEU A 31 10.76 0.80 -20.64
CA LEU A 31 10.88 2.26 -20.69
C LEU A 31 12.33 2.74 -20.50
N VAL A 32 13.09 2.04 -19.65
CA VAL A 32 14.48 2.43 -19.31
C VAL A 32 15.53 1.54 -19.96
N ASP A 33 15.15 0.65 -20.87
CA ASP A 33 16.06 -0.26 -21.55
C ASP A 33 17.05 0.54 -22.43
N PRO A 34 18.38 0.44 -22.19
CA PRO A 34 19.36 1.15 -23.00
C PRO A 34 19.45 0.64 -24.43
N LYS A 35 19.04 -0.61 -24.69
CA LYS A 35 19.01 -1.22 -26.03
C LYS A 35 17.69 -0.97 -26.76
N GLY A 36 16.71 -0.36 -26.10
CA GLY A 36 15.40 -0.09 -26.68
C GLY A 36 15.44 1.07 -27.67
N THR A 37 14.54 1.03 -28.66
CA THR A 37 14.32 2.12 -29.60
C THR A 37 13.39 3.18 -28.99
N ASP A 38 13.38 4.39 -29.54
CA ASP A 38 12.46 5.45 -29.11
C ASP A 38 10.99 5.03 -29.28
N GLU A 39 10.70 4.28 -30.35
CA GLU A 39 9.36 3.75 -30.59
C GLU A 39 8.93 2.76 -29.50
N SER A 40 9.83 1.87 -29.09
CA SER A 40 9.52 0.90 -28.03
C SER A 40 9.30 1.57 -26.67
N ARG A 41 10.08 2.61 -26.37
CA ARG A 41 9.91 3.40 -25.15
C ARG A 41 8.58 4.16 -25.13
N GLU A 42 8.21 4.75 -26.27
CA GLU A 42 6.93 5.45 -26.40
C GLU A 42 5.74 4.50 -26.27
N ALA A 43 5.83 3.31 -26.87
CA ALA A 43 4.82 2.27 -26.74
C ALA A 43 4.67 1.83 -25.26
N ALA A 44 5.79 1.65 -24.55
CA ALA A 44 5.78 1.30 -23.12
C ALA A 44 5.15 2.41 -22.28
N ARG A 45 5.45 3.67 -22.57
CA ARG A 45 4.85 4.83 -21.90
C ARG A 45 3.33 4.85 -22.07
N LYS A 46 2.86 4.69 -23.30
CA LYS A 46 1.42 4.66 -23.59
C LYS A 46 0.73 3.49 -22.91
N ALA A 47 1.37 2.32 -22.89
CA ALA A 47 0.83 1.14 -22.21
C ALA A 47 0.73 1.36 -20.70
N LEU A 48 1.72 1.99 -20.07
CA LEU A 48 1.68 2.35 -18.65
C LEU A 48 0.53 3.31 -18.33
N GLN A 49 0.31 4.31 -19.19
CA GLN A 49 -0.78 5.28 -19.01
C GLN A 49 -2.17 4.66 -19.17
N LYS A 50 -2.30 3.58 -19.96
CA LYS A 50 -3.55 2.85 -20.16
C LYS A 50 -3.93 1.96 -18.98
N LEU A 51 -2.99 1.63 -18.09
CA LEU A 51 -3.29 0.83 -16.91
C LEU A 51 -4.31 1.54 -16.01
N PRO A 52 -5.17 0.78 -15.31
CA PRO A 52 -6.10 1.38 -14.35
C PRO A 52 -5.35 2.20 -13.29
N ARG A 53 -5.92 3.33 -12.88
CA ARG A 53 -5.30 4.18 -11.85
C ARG A 53 -5.10 3.42 -10.54
N ASP A 54 -6.03 2.55 -10.20
CA ASP A 54 -5.95 1.72 -8.98
C ASP A 54 -4.87 0.62 -9.07
N ALA A 55 -4.26 0.41 -10.22
CA ALA A 55 -3.10 -0.47 -10.38
C ALA A 55 -1.80 0.13 -9.84
N SER A 56 -1.80 1.41 -9.47
CA SER A 56 -0.62 2.05 -8.88
C SER A 56 -0.43 1.64 -7.42
N PRO A 57 0.75 1.09 -7.04
CA PRO A 57 1.03 0.72 -5.65
C PRO A 57 0.99 1.91 -4.69
N ALA A 58 1.25 3.11 -5.19
CA ALA A 58 1.22 4.34 -4.38
C ALA A 58 -0.16 4.66 -3.82
N ARG A 59 -1.22 4.15 -4.43
CA ARG A 59 -2.61 4.38 -3.99
C ARG A 59 -3.06 3.44 -2.89
N VAL A 60 -2.34 2.35 -2.67
CA VAL A 60 -2.59 1.43 -1.55
C VAL A 60 -2.07 2.09 -0.28
N ARG A 61 -2.92 2.15 0.73
CA ARG A 61 -2.57 2.78 2.01
C ARG A 61 -2.58 1.74 3.13
N SER A 62 -1.56 1.78 3.97
CA SER A 62 -1.55 1.00 5.21
C SER A 62 -2.65 1.52 6.14
N ARG A 63 -3.46 0.60 6.64
CA ARG A 63 -4.58 0.93 7.53
C ARG A 63 -4.53 0.05 8.77
N ASP A 64 -5.09 0.57 9.87
CA ASP A 64 -5.29 -0.20 11.09
C ASP A 64 -6.12 -1.45 10.78
N ALA A 65 -5.69 -2.60 11.25
CA ALA A 65 -6.38 -3.87 11.01
C ALA A 65 -7.74 -3.95 11.72
N ILE A 66 -7.96 -3.16 12.76
CA ILE A 66 -9.17 -3.19 13.58
C ILE A 66 -10.19 -2.15 13.12
N ASP A 67 -9.78 -0.86 13.07
CA ASP A 67 -10.70 0.24 12.74
C ASP A 67 -10.49 0.87 11.36
N GLY A 68 -9.44 0.47 10.64
CA GLY A 68 -9.18 0.98 9.30
C GLY A 68 -8.58 2.39 9.23
N ARG A 69 -8.11 2.93 10.34
CA ARG A 69 -7.49 4.28 10.36
C ARG A 69 -6.30 4.34 9.39
N PRO A 70 -6.25 5.33 8.47
CA PRO A 70 -5.18 5.41 7.47
C PRO A 70 -3.94 6.15 7.92
N ARG A 71 -3.95 6.76 9.09
CA ARG A 71 -2.84 7.57 9.62
C ARG A 71 -2.31 7.01 10.93
N GLY A 72 -1.01 7.23 11.16
CA GLY A 72 -0.37 6.80 12.40
C GLY A 72 -0.36 5.29 12.60
N VAL A 73 -0.30 4.53 11.50
CA VAL A 73 -0.25 3.07 11.55
C VAL A 73 1.18 2.61 11.81
N LEU A 74 1.35 1.75 12.82
CA LEU A 74 2.61 1.08 13.10
C LEU A 74 2.65 -0.21 12.29
N SER A 75 3.37 -0.20 11.17
CA SER A 75 3.38 -1.33 10.23
C SER A 75 3.85 -2.64 10.88
N LYS A 76 4.75 -2.55 11.85
CA LYS A 76 5.24 -3.71 12.61
C LYS A 76 4.11 -4.47 13.31
N TYR A 77 3.11 -3.75 13.81
CA TYR A 77 1.99 -4.31 14.56
C TYR A 77 0.68 -4.34 13.79
N GLY A 78 0.60 -3.62 12.67
CA GLY A 78 -0.60 -3.54 11.86
C GLY A 78 -1.75 -2.76 12.48
N ILE A 79 -1.49 -1.97 13.53
CA ILE A 79 -2.48 -1.17 14.25
C ILE A 79 -2.04 0.28 14.35
N SER A 80 -2.99 1.18 14.59
CA SER A 80 -2.69 2.61 14.76
C SER A 80 -2.02 2.89 16.10
N ARG A 81 -1.29 4.00 16.19
CA ARG A 81 -0.63 4.44 17.44
C ARG A 81 -1.61 4.59 18.61
N VAL A 82 -2.82 5.06 18.32
CA VAL A 82 -3.87 5.23 19.35
C VAL A 82 -4.33 3.87 19.86
N ARG A 83 -4.60 2.95 18.93
CA ARG A 83 -4.98 1.57 19.27
C ARG A 83 -3.87 0.86 20.03
N PHE A 84 -2.64 1.02 19.56
CA PHE A 84 -1.45 0.46 20.23
C PHE A 84 -1.35 0.91 21.70
N ARG A 85 -1.50 2.22 21.94
CA ARG A 85 -1.46 2.76 23.29
C ARG A 85 -2.57 2.16 24.17
N ASN A 86 -3.79 2.13 23.65
CA ASN A 86 -4.92 1.61 24.42
C ASN A 86 -4.77 0.12 24.74
N MET A 87 -4.30 -0.67 23.78
CA MET A 87 -4.06 -2.10 23.97
C MET A 87 -2.90 -2.35 24.94
N ALA A 88 -1.85 -1.56 24.88
CA ALA A 88 -0.72 -1.64 25.81
C ALA A 88 -1.16 -1.37 27.25
N HIS A 89 -2.00 -0.34 27.47
CA HIS A 89 -2.53 -0.02 28.78
C HIS A 89 -3.47 -1.09 29.35
N ARG A 90 -4.16 -1.83 28.47
CA ARG A 90 -5.03 -2.95 28.85
C ARG A 90 -4.24 -4.25 29.10
N GLY A 91 -2.95 -4.27 28.80
CA GLY A 91 -2.12 -5.46 28.93
C GLY A 91 -2.34 -6.50 27.82
N GLU A 92 -2.94 -6.11 26.70
CA GLU A 92 -3.20 -6.99 25.55
C GLU A 92 -1.96 -7.25 24.68
N LEU A 93 -0.89 -6.48 24.87
CA LEU A 93 0.35 -6.59 24.11
C LEU A 93 1.46 -7.14 24.99
N PRO A 94 1.81 -8.44 24.86
CA PRO A 94 2.88 -9.04 25.66
C PRO A 94 4.24 -8.43 25.34
N GLY A 95 5.05 -8.21 26.37
CA GLY A 95 6.41 -7.67 26.22
C GLY A 95 6.48 -6.17 26.01
N ILE A 96 5.34 -5.47 25.94
CA ILE A 96 5.31 -4.01 25.79
C ILE A 96 5.23 -3.36 27.15
N THR A 97 6.23 -2.56 27.49
CA THR A 97 6.32 -1.81 28.73
C THR A 97 6.67 -0.35 28.44
N LYS A 98 6.41 0.53 29.40
CA LYS A 98 6.86 1.94 29.29
C LYS A 98 8.38 2.01 29.28
N SER A 99 8.94 2.76 28.35
CA SER A 99 10.39 2.97 28.24
C SER A 99 10.86 4.19 29.02
N SER A 100 9.94 5.00 29.55
CA SER A 100 10.27 6.13 30.43
C SER A 100 10.60 5.65 31.84
N TRP A 101 11.61 6.26 32.42
CA TRP A 101 12.07 6.00 33.79
C TRP A 101 12.23 7.24 34.61
#